data_2c7d262658ebab870d8600224d3ea10b
#
_entry.id   2c7d262658ebab870d8600224d3ea10b
#
_cell.length_a   1.000
_cell.length_b   1.000
_cell.length_c   1.000
_cell.angle_alpha   90.00
_cell.angle_beta   90.00
_cell.angle_gamma   90.00
#
_symmetry.space_group_name_H-M   'P 1'
#
loop_
_entity.id
_entity.type
_entity.pdbx_description
1 polymer ?
#
loop_
_entity_poly.entity_id
_entity_poly.type
_entity_poly.pdbx_seq_one_letter_code
_entity_poly.pdbx_strand_id
1 'polypeptide(L)'
;MNAETSADWRDEIFEVLQTHDIKQVYHVPDAGHSRLIEHCQRSNSIRVVPLTTEEEGIALAAGAWLGGQRSALLMQSSGVGNTINMMGLTKTLRFPFLTLITMRGEWGEFNSWQFPMGQGTPKVLEAMGVLVYSVDKASEVKATVDAAARAAFNGGQSVAVLLRQKLIGIKDFGKKTSK
;
A
#
# COMPACT_ATOMS: atom_id res chain seq x y z
N MET A 1 9.59 -27.14 22.50
CA MET A 1 9.76 -25.75 22.08
C MET A 1 8.72 -25.53 20.99
N ASN A 2 7.59 -24.93 21.35
CA ASN A 2 6.54 -24.60 20.39
C ASN A 2 7.07 -23.46 19.49
N ALA A 3 7.17 -23.71 18.19
CA ALA A 3 7.35 -22.63 17.22
C ALA A 3 6.11 -21.76 17.32
N GLU A 4 6.23 -20.57 17.92
CA GLU A 4 5.25 -19.51 17.77
C GLU A 4 5.13 -19.26 16.26
N THR A 5 3.99 -19.62 15.70
CA THR A 5 3.64 -19.21 14.34
C THR A 5 3.56 -17.68 14.37
N SER A 6 4.65 -17.00 13.96
CA SER A 6 4.62 -15.55 13.82
C SER A 6 3.43 -15.18 12.93
N ALA A 7 2.61 -14.26 13.41
CA ALA A 7 1.48 -13.76 12.62
C ALA A 7 1.98 -13.31 11.24
N ASP A 8 1.20 -13.59 10.20
CA ASP A 8 1.57 -13.11 8.85
C ASP A 8 1.51 -11.57 8.86
N TRP A 9 2.57 -10.93 8.41
CA TRP A 9 2.68 -9.47 8.41
C TRP A 9 1.53 -8.77 7.66
N ARG A 10 0.85 -9.47 6.75
CA ARG A 10 -0.32 -8.94 6.03
C ARG A 10 -1.54 -8.86 6.94
N ASP A 11 -1.66 -9.80 7.87
CA ASP A 11 -2.72 -9.79 8.88
C ASP A 11 -2.48 -8.66 9.89
N GLU A 12 -1.21 -8.42 10.24
CA GLU A 12 -0.82 -7.29 11.09
C GLU A 12 -1.13 -5.93 10.44
N ILE A 13 -0.99 -5.79 9.11
CA ILE A 13 -1.42 -4.58 8.40
C ILE A 13 -2.93 -4.40 8.57
N PHE A 14 -3.72 -5.45 8.40
CA PHE A 14 -5.18 -5.38 8.56
C PHE A 14 -5.57 -4.89 9.97
N GLU A 15 -4.93 -5.41 11.02
CA GLU A 15 -5.13 -4.95 12.40
C GLU A 15 -4.83 -3.45 12.55
N VAL A 16 -3.75 -2.96 11.94
CA VAL A 16 -3.40 -1.54 11.96
C VAL A 16 -4.46 -0.70 11.25
N LEU A 17 -4.94 -1.14 10.08
CA LEU A 17 -6.01 -0.43 9.38
C LEU A 17 -7.27 -0.32 10.24
N GLN A 18 -7.66 -1.37 10.96
CA GLN A 18 -8.78 -1.34 11.90
C GLN A 18 -8.53 -0.39 13.07
N THR A 19 -7.33 -0.44 13.68
CA THR A 19 -6.94 0.42 14.81
C THR A 19 -7.01 1.91 14.46
N HIS A 20 -6.66 2.25 13.22
CA HIS A 20 -6.71 3.64 12.72
C HIS A 20 -8.06 4.03 12.12
N ASP A 21 -9.09 3.21 12.31
CA ASP A 21 -10.46 3.47 11.82
C ASP A 21 -10.52 3.71 10.31
N ILE A 22 -9.74 2.94 9.54
CA ILE A 22 -9.82 2.97 8.08
C ILE A 22 -11.14 2.35 7.65
N LYS A 23 -11.96 3.13 6.95
CA LYS A 23 -13.31 2.72 6.49
C LYS A 23 -13.33 2.27 5.04
N GLN A 24 -12.37 2.72 4.24
CA GLN A 24 -12.32 2.41 2.82
C GLN A 24 -10.91 2.01 2.40
N VAL A 25 -10.82 0.96 1.60
CA VAL A 25 -9.58 0.50 0.95
C VAL A 25 -9.81 0.45 -0.54
N TYR A 26 -8.95 1.13 -1.28
CA TYR A 26 -8.95 1.17 -2.74
C TYR A 26 -7.79 0.37 -3.28
N HIS A 27 -7.98 -0.36 -4.37
CA HIS A 27 -6.91 -1.14 -4.97
C HIS A 27 -7.11 -1.42 -6.46
N VAL A 28 -6.04 -1.45 -7.23
CA VAL A 28 -5.97 -2.22 -8.45
C VAL A 28 -5.56 -3.64 -8.04
N PRO A 29 -6.14 -4.71 -8.64
CA PRO A 29 -5.80 -6.08 -8.27
C PRO A 29 -4.29 -6.35 -8.35
N ASP A 30 -3.68 -6.71 -7.22
CA ASP A 30 -2.26 -7.04 -7.10
C ASP A 30 -2.03 -8.26 -6.21
N ALA A 31 -1.20 -9.18 -6.69
CA ALA A 31 -0.90 -10.41 -5.96
C ALA A 31 -0.15 -10.17 -4.64
N GLY A 32 0.63 -9.10 -4.55
CA GLY A 32 1.35 -8.73 -3.32
C GLY A 32 0.42 -8.35 -2.18
N HIS A 33 -0.72 -7.75 -2.52
CA HIS A 33 -1.75 -7.34 -1.58
C HIS A 33 -2.90 -8.34 -1.43
N SER A 34 -2.92 -9.47 -2.16
CA SER A 34 -4.08 -10.36 -2.24
C SER A 34 -4.66 -10.75 -0.89
N ARG A 35 -3.81 -11.21 0.06
CA ARG A 35 -4.24 -11.61 1.40
C ARG A 35 -4.84 -10.44 2.19
N LEU A 36 -4.23 -9.25 2.14
CA LEU A 36 -4.75 -8.05 2.80
C LEU A 36 -6.12 -7.65 2.20
N ILE A 37 -6.23 -7.66 0.88
CA ILE A 37 -7.49 -7.36 0.17
C ILE A 37 -8.58 -8.35 0.60
N GLU A 38 -8.29 -9.65 0.65
CA GLU A 38 -9.25 -10.67 1.11
C GLU A 38 -9.70 -10.43 2.56
N HIS A 39 -8.79 -10.08 3.47
CA HIS A 39 -9.15 -9.74 4.85
C HIS A 39 -10.08 -8.53 4.91
N CYS A 40 -9.76 -7.47 4.16
CA CYS A 40 -10.62 -6.29 4.08
C CYS A 40 -12.00 -6.62 3.50
N GLN A 41 -12.09 -7.46 2.45
CA GLN A 41 -13.34 -7.88 1.83
C GLN A 41 -14.22 -8.72 2.76
N ARG A 42 -13.63 -9.55 3.61
CA ARG A 42 -14.35 -10.37 4.61
C ARG A 42 -14.78 -9.56 5.83
N SER A 43 -14.23 -8.38 6.00
CA SER A 43 -14.55 -7.49 7.11
C SER A 43 -15.81 -6.68 6.82
N ASN A 44 -16.73 -6.62 7.78
CA ASN A 44 -17.92 -5.75 7.70
C ASN A 44 -17.59 -4.28 8.04
N SER A 45 -16.36 -3.98 8.45
CA SER A 45 -15.93 -2.65 8.91
C SER A 45 -15.21 -1.82 7.84
N ILE A 46 -14.77 -2.45 6.76
CA ILE A 46 -13.99 -1.80 5.69
C ILE A 46 -14.67 -2.04 4.34
N ARG A 47 -15.02 -0.96 3.65
CA ARG A 47 -15.48 -1.02 2.26
C ARG A 47 -14.28 -1.15 1.33
N VAL A 48 -14.23 -2.21 0.53
CA VAL A 48 -13.19 -2.43 -0.49
C VAL A 48 -13.72 -2.03 -1.86
N VAL A 49 -12.98 -1.21 -2.58
CA VAL A 49 -13.35 -0.71 -3.92
C VAL A 49 -12.23 -1.06 -4.90
N PRO A 50 -12.48 -1.97 -5.85
CA PRO A 50 -11.57 -2.21 -6.95
C PRO A 50 -11.59 -1.03 -7.92
N LEU A 51 -10.41 -0.66 -8.41
CA LEU A 51 -10.17 0.47 -9.30
C LEU A 51 -9.85 -0.01 -10.72
N THR A 52 -10.09 0.83 -11.70
CA THR A 52 -9.63 0.65 -13.07
C THR A 52 -8.17 1.09 -13.22
N THR A 53 -7.80 2.18 -12.56
CA THR A 53 -6.44 2.72 -12.50
C THR A 53 -6.17 3.33 -11.12
N GLU A 54 -4.91 3.37 -10.71
CA GLU A 54 -4.51 3.80 -9.37
C GLU A 54 -4.83 5.26 -9.06
N GLU A 55 -4.85 6.13 -10.06
CA GLU A 55 -5.18 7.55 -9.89
C GLU A 55 -6.60 7.79 -9.36
N GLU A 56 -7.56 6.92 -9.70
CA GLU A 56 -8.93 6.99 -9.16
C GLU A 56 -8.93 6.91 -7.63
N GLY A 57 -8.01 6.12 -7.06
CA GLY A 57 -7.90 5.94 -5.61
C GLY A 57 -7.54 7.23 -4.87
N ILE A 58 -6.79 8.14 -5.49
CA ILE A 58 -6.46 9.43 -4.88
C ILE A 58 -7.70 10.34 -4.83
N ALA A 59 -8.49 10.36 -5.91
CA ALA A 59 -9.73 11.13 -5.94
C ALA A 59 -10.77 10.58 -4.94
N LEU A 60 -10.89 9.24 -4.86
CA LEU A 60 -11.76 8.59 -3.87
C LEU A 60 -11.29 8.86 -2.44
N ALA A 61 -9.98 8.87 -2.17
CA ALA A 61 -9.45 9.20 -0.85
C ALA A 61 -9.78 10.64 -0.45
N ALA A 62 -9.70 11.60 -1.38
CA ALA A 62 -10.13 12.97 -1.15
C ALA A 62 -11.64 13.04 -0.81
N GLY A 63 -12.48 12.32 -1.58
CA GLY A 63 -13.92 12.25 -1.33
C GLY A 63 -14.26 11.59 0.01
N ALA A 64 -13.58 10.50 0.37
CA ALA A 64 -13.76 9.84 1.67
C ALA A 64 -13.42 10.79 2.83
N TRP A 65 -12.30 11.51 2.73
CA TRP A 65 -11.89 12.48 3.73
C TRP A 65 -12.91 13.61 3.91
N LEU A 66 -13.41 14.18 2.81
CA LEU A 66 -14.48 15.19 2.84
C LEU A 66 -15.76 14.64 3.47
N GLY A 67 -16.04 13.35 3.30
CA GLY A 67 -17.13 12.63 3.95
C GLY A 67 -16.85 12.19 5.39
N GLY A 68 -15.72 12.60 5.99
CA GLY A 68 -15.35 12.25 7.36
C GLY A 68 -14.82 10.83 7.54
N GLN A 69 -14.39 10.15 6.47
CA GLN A 69 -13.87 8.79 6.53
C GLN A 69 -12.38 8.72 6.17
N ARG A 70 -11.66 7.86 6.87
CA ARG A 70 -10.26 7.53 6.55
C ARG A 70 -10.20 6.41 5.53
N SER A 71 -9.23 6.48 4.63
CA SER A 71 -9.02 5.47 3.59
C SER A 71 -7.55 5.15 3.39
N ALA A 72 -7.27 4.01 2.75
CA ALA A 72 -5.94 3.63 2.29
C ALA A 72 -5.99 3.17 0.83
N LEU A 73 -4.97 3.53 0.04
CA LEU A 73 -4.77 3.06 -1.33
C LEU A 73 -3.70 1.97 -1.34
N LEU A 74 -4.04 0.82 -1.93
CA LEU A 74 -3.10 -0.28 -2.16
C LEU A 74 -2.75 -0.32 -3.64
N MET A 75 -1.46 -0.29 -3.95
CA MET A 75 -0.99 -0.36 -5.34
C MET A 75 0.36 -1.06 -5.46
N GLN A 76 0.71 -1.45 -6.67
CA GLN A 76 2.05 -1.92 -7.00
C GLN A 76 2.94 -0.74 -7.41
N SER A 77 4.25 -0.86 -7.33
CA SER A 77 5.19 0.19 -7.76
C SER A 77 4.97 0.66 -9.20
N SER A 78 4.57 -0.24 -10.11
CA SER A 78 4.21 0.15 -11.48
C SER A 78 3.01 1.10 -11.55
N GLY A 79 2.04 0.93 -10.65
CA GLY A 79 0.85 1.78 -10.56
C GLY A 79 1.14 3.20 -10.05
N VAL A 80 2.24 3.39 -9.31
CA VAL A 80 2.64 4.73 -8.85
C VAL A 80 2.85 5.69 -10.03
N GLY A 81 3.34 5.19 -11.16
CA GLY A 81 3.50 6.01 -12.37
C GLY A 81 2.19 6.66 -12.84
N ASN A 82 1.06 5.99 -12.67
CA ASN A 82 -0.26 6.50 -13.05
C ASN A 82 -0.77 7.60 -12.10
N THR A 83 -0.17 7.74 -10.92
CA THR A 83 -0.69 8.63 -9.86
C THR A 83 0.02 9.98 -9.78
N ILE A 84 1.14 10.18 -10.46
CA ILE A 84 2.04 11.31 -10.23
C ILE A 84 1.31 12.65 -10.33
N ASN A 85 0.58 12.90 -11.42
CA ASN A 85 -0.18 14.14 -11.57
C ASN A 85 -1.27 14.27 -10.50
N MET A 86 -2.00 13.19 -10.21
CA MET A 86 -3.10 13.20 -9.23
C MET A 86 -2.62 13.42 -7.80
N MET A 87 -1.37 13.10 -7.46
CA MET A 87 -0.77 13.46 -6.16
C MET A 87 -0.85 14.96 -5.87
N GLY A 88 -0.95 15.81 -6.90
CA GLY A 88 -1.20 17.24 -6.73
C GLY A 88 -2.46 17.56 -5.92
N LEU A 89 -3.49 16.70 -5.95
CA LEU A 89 -4.71 16.89 -5.15
C LEU A 89 -4.42 16.88 -3.65
N THR A 90 -3.47 16.08 -3.17
CA THR A 90 -3.12 16.02 -1.75
C THR A 90 -2.62 17.38 -1.24
N LYS A 91 -1.91 18.14 -2.09
CA LYS A 91 -1.41 19.47 -1.79
C LYS A 91 -2.49 20.53 -1.92
N THR A 92 -3.30 20.46 -2.99
CA THR A 92 -4.34 21.46 -3.27
C THR A 92 -5.48 21.37 -2.26
N LEU A 93 -5.95 20.17 -1.94
CA LEU A 93 -7.05 19.93 -1.01
C LEU A 93 -6.60 19.73 0.44
N ARG A 94 -5.30 19.56 0.68
CA ARG A 94 -4.70 19.40 2.01
C ARG A 94 -5.34 18.29 2.84
N PHE A 95 -5.62 17.16 2.23
CA PHE A 95 -6.14 15.99 2.95
C PHE A 95 -5.03 14.99 3.27
N PRO A 96 -5.13 14.25 4.38
CA PRO A 96 -4.20 13.18 4.71
C PRO A 96 -4.36 12.03 3.74
N PHE A 97 -3.22 11.46 3.31
CA PHE A 97 -3.22 10.38 2.35
C PHE A 97 -2.30 9.24 2.81
N LEU A 98 -2.81 8.02 2.85
CA LEU A 98 -2.05 6.82 3.18
C LEU A 98 -2.07 5.86 2.00
N THR A 99 -0.90 5.40 1.57
CA THR A 99 -0.78 4.36 0.56
C THR A 99 0.23 3.29 0.97
N LEU A 100 -0.09 2.02 0.67
CA LEU A 100 0.79 0.88 0.84
C LEU A 100 1.17 0.36 -0.55
N ILE A 101 2.46 0.25 -0.82
CA ILE A 101 2.97 -0.02 -2.15
C ILE A 101 3.81 -1.29 -2.13
N THR A 102 3.37 -2.32 -2.85
CA THR A 102 4.17 -3.52 -3.08
C THR A 102 5.22 -3.24 -4.13
N MET A 103 6.48 -3.36 -3.74
CA MET A 103 7.59 -3.05 -4.64
C MET A 103 7.93 -4.19 -5.58
N ARG A 104 8.18 -3.85 -6.83
CA ARG A 104 8.73 -4.69 -7.89
C ARG A 104 9.93 -3.98 -8.51
N GLY A 105 10.74 -4.70 -9.29
CA GLY A 105 11.88 -4.10 -9.99
C GLY A 105 13.08 -3.77 -9.08
N GLU A 106 13.18 -4.40 -7.90
CA GLU A 106 14.24 -4.14 -6.92
C GLU A 106 15.20 -5.32 -6.74
N TRP A 107 14.67 -6.48 -6.39
CA TRP A 107 15.46 -7.63 -5.98
C TRP A 107 14.91 -8.93 -6.57
N GLY A 108 15.76 -9.63 -7.34
CA GLY A 108 15.36 -10.87 -8.00
C GLY A 108 14.25 -10.70 -9.05
N GLU A 109 14.04 -9.49 -9.56
CA GLU A 109 13.06 -9.23 -10.60
C GLU A 109 13.55 -9.75 -11.95
N PHE A 110 12.69 -10.40 -12.70
CA PHE A 110 12.98 -10.88 -14.05
C PHE A 110 12.21 -10.10 -15.13
N ASN A 111 11.11 -9.41 -14.75
CA ASN A 111 10.31 -8.64 -15.68
C ASN A 111 10.90 -7.24 -15.88
N SER A 112 11.49 -7.01 -17.05
CA SER A 112 12.15 -5.75 -17.40
C SER A 112 11.21 -4.54 -17.29
N TRP A 113 9.91 -4.71 -17.51
CA TRP A 113 8.90 -3.67 -17.37
C TRP A 113 8.82 -3.08 -15.96
N GLN A 114 9.17 -3.85 -14.94
CA GLN A 114 9.05 -3.43 -13.55
C GLN A 114 10.21 -2.54 -13.06
N PHE A 115 11.38 -2.61 -13.72
CA PHE A 115 12.57 -1.90 -13.22
C PHE A 115 12.42 -0.37 -13.20
N PRO A 116 11.90 0.31 -14.25
CA PRO A 116 11.86 1.77 -14.24
C PRO A 116 11.11 2.33 -13.03
N MET A 117 9.88 1.85 -12.79
CA MET A 117 9.09 2.29 -11.64
C MET A 117 9.57 1.69 -10.32
N GLY A 118 10.11 0.47 -10.32
CA GLY A 118 10.74 -0.09 -9.12
C GLY A 118 11.85 0.81 -8.57
N GLN A 119 12.69 1.34 -9.44
CA GLN A 119 13.78 2.25 -9.09
C GLN A 119 13.32 3.71 -8.91
N GLY A 120 12.29 4.12 -9.64
CA GLY A 120 11.77 5.49 -9.64
C GLY A 120 10.82 5.81 -8.50
N THR A 121 10.06 4.83 -8.00
CA THR A 121 8.97 5.03 -7.04
C THR A 121 9.32 5.89 -5.83
N PRO A 122 10.40 5.65 -5.08
CA PRO A 122 10.73 6.50 -3.93
C PRO A 122 10.92 7.96 -4.34
N LYS A 123 11.72 8.17 -5.40
CA LYS A 123 12.10 9.50 -5.86
C LYS A 123 10.92 10.33 -6.37
N VAL A 124 10.01 9.71 -7.13
CA VAL A 124 8.84 10.45 -7.64
C VAL A 124 7.85 10.77 -6.53
N LEU A 125 7.66 9.89 -5.55
CA LEU A 125 6.81 10.16 -4.39
C LEU A 125 7.39 11.31 -3.54
N GLU A 126 8.69 11.27 -3.25
CA GLU A 126 9.39 12.32 -2.52
C GLU A 126 9.33 13.67 -3.25
N ALA A 127 9.51 13.68 -4.58
CA ALA A 127 9.37 14.88 -5.41
C ALA A 127 7.96 15.48 -5.35
N MET A 128 6.92 14.63 -5.18
CA MET A 128 5.54 15.07 -4.95
C MET A 128 5.26 15.45 -3.50
N GLY A 129 6.28 15.39 -2.62
CA GLY A 129 6.18 15.75 -1.21
C GLY A 129 5.43 14.71 -0.36
N VAL A 130 5.46 13.45 -0.76
CA VAL A 130 4.98 12.32 0.03
C VAL A 130 6.10 11.86 0.95
N LEU A 131 5.82 11.63 2.23
CA LEU A 131 6.74 10.98 3.16
C LEU A 131 6.83 9.49 2.80
N VAL A 132 8.06 8.99 2.61
CA VAL A 132 8.28 7.61 2.17
C VAL A 132 8.92 6.80 3.30
N TYR A 133 8.20 5.78 3.76
CA TYR A 133 8.71 4.77 4.69
C TYR A 133 8.97 3.48 3.92
N SER A 134 10.00 2.73 4.28
CA SER A 134 10.35 1.47 3.63
C SER A 134 10.50 0.37 4.66
N VAL A 135 10.02 -0.84 4.33
CA VAL A 135 10.15 -2.01 5.19
C VAL A 135 10.49 -3.25 4.36
N ASP A 136 11.51 -4.00 4.78
CA ASP A 136 11.97 -5.22 4.15
C ASP A 136 11.96 -6.47 5.07
N LYS A 137 11.60 -6.30 6.35
CA LYS A 137 11.47 -7.37 7.33
C LYS A 137 10.05 -7.47 7.86
N ALA A 138 9.51 -8.69 7.92
CA ALA A 138 8.17 -8.95 8.42
C ALA A 138 7.92 -8.38 9.83
N SER A 139 8.90 -8.51 10.73
CA SER A 139 8.79 -8.04 12.12
C SER A 139 8.69 -6.51 12.27
N GLU A 140 8.99 -5.74 11.23
CA GLU A 140 8.96 -4.28 11.26
C GLU A 140 7.68 -3.71 10.60
N VAL A 141 6.89 -4.56 9.90
CA VAL A 141 5.75 -4.10 9.10
C VAL A 141 4.70 -3.41 9.95
N LYS A 142 4.25 -4.04 11.02
CA LYS A 142 3.21 -3.50 11.92
C LYS A 142 3.58 -2.11 12.43
N ALA A 143 4.77 -1.97 12.98
CA ALA A 143 5.24 -0.70 13.54
C ALA A 143 5.40 0.39 12.46
N THR A 144 5.89 0.02 11.27
CA THR A 144 6.06 0.96 10.16
C THR A 144 4.72 1.46 9.62
N VAL A 145 3.74 0.56 9.44
CA VAL A 145 2.41 0.95 8.96
C VAL A 145 1.65 1.77 10.00
N ASP A 146 1.77 1.43 11.30
CA ASP A 146 1.18 2.22 12.40
C ASP A 146 1.78 3.65 12.42
N ALA A 147 3.10 3.78 12.33
CA ALA A 147 3.77 5.08 12.27
C ALA A 147 3.32 5.90 11.04
N ALA A 148 3.18 5.26 9.88
CA ALA A 148 2.70 5.90 8.65
C ALA A 148 1.25 6.39 8.80
N ALA A 149 0.37 5.58 9.37
CA ALA A 149 -1.02 5.95 9.60
C ALA A 149 -1.14 7.12 10.59
N ARG A 150 -0.32 7.14 11.65
CA ARG A 150 -0.23 8.29 12.58
C ARG A 150 0.25 9.55 11.87
N ALA A 151 1.32 9.47 11.09
CA ALA A 151 1.82 10.61 10.34
C ALA A 151 0.79 11.14 9.34
N ALA A 152 0.05 10.24 8.68
CA ALA A 152 -1.02 10.63 7.78
C ALA A 152 -2.17 11.30 8.53
N PHE A 153 -2.87 10.59 9.41
CA PHE A 153 -4.16 11.04 9.94
C PHE A 153 -4.07 11.95 11.16
N ASN A 154 -3.01 11.87 11.95
CA ASN A 154 -2.80 12.78 13.07
C ASN A 154 -1.88 13.95 12.70
N GLY A 155 -0.93 13.71 11.77
CA GLY A 155 -0.01 14.74 11.28
C GLY A 155 -0.45 15.47 10.03
N GLY A 156 -1.56 15.05 9.38
CA GLY A 156 -2.08 15.66 8.15
C GLY A 156 -1.16 15.51 6.95
N GLN A 157 -0.37 14.43 6.88
CA GLN A 157 0.62 14.21 5.83
C GLN A 157 0.13 13.26 4.74
N SER A 158 0.77 13.33 3.57
CA SER A 158 0.71 12.25 2.57
C SER A 158 1.86 11.29 2.85
N VAL A 159 1.55 10.01 3.06
CA VAL A 159 2.54 9.00 3.46
C VAL A 159 2.41 7.75 2.61
N ALA A 160 3.53 7.22 2.16
CA ALA A 160 3.64 5.96 1.46
C ALA A 160 4.50 4.97 2.27
N VAL A 161 4.04 3.72 2.39
CA VAL A 161 4.84 2.62 2.91
C VAL A 161 5.24 1.71 1.76
N LEU A 162 6.52 1.60 1.48
CA LEU A 162 7.08 0.70 0.49
C LEU A 162 7.34 -0.67 1.11
N LEU A 163 6.50 -1.64 0.77
CA LEU A 163 6.69 -3.05 1.10
C LEU A 163 7.70 -3.61 0.10
N ARG A 164 8.95 -3.73 0.52
CA ARG A 164 10.09 -4.02 -0.37
C ARG A 164 9.96 -5.41 -1.00
N GLN A 165 10.50 -5.58 -2.19
CA GLN A 165 10.43 -6.87 -2.91
C GLN A 165 11.09 -8.01 -2.13
N LYS A 166 12.06 -7.73 -1.30
CA LYS A 166 12.68 -8.69 -0.39
C LYS A 166 11.70 -9.28 0.62
N LEU A 167 10.77 -8.46 1.14
CA LEU A 167 9.70 -8.88 2.03
C LEU A 167 8.62 -9.70 1.31
N ILE A 168 8.23 -9.26 0.10
CA ILE A 168 7.14 -9.87 -0.67
C ILE A 168 7.58 -11.20 -1.29
N GLY A 169 8.86 -11.30 -1.66
CA GLY A 169 9.44 -12.43 -2.37
C GLY A 169 9.43 -12.27 -3.90
N ILE A 170 10.11 -13.19 -4.55
CA ILE A 170 10.22 -13.25 -6.02
C ILE A 170 9.02 -14.02 -6.57
N LYS A 171 8.39 -13.50 -7.63
CA LYS A 171 7.39 -14.27 -8.37
C LYS A 171 8.07 -15.37 -9.17
N ASP A 172 7.74 -16.63 -8.87
CA ASP A 172 8.18 -17.80 -9.63
C ASP A 172 7.01 -18.29 -10.52
N PHE A 173 7.13 -18.08 -11.83
CA PHE A 173 6.14 -18.56 -12.80
C PHE A 173 6.40 -20.01 -13.24
N GLY A 174 7.47 -20.66 -12.74
CA GLY A 174 7.88 -22.02 -13.12
C GLY A 174 7.21 -23.15 -12.34
N LYS A 175 6.65 -22.89 -11.18
CA LYS A 175 5.92 -23.90 -10.40
C LYS A 175 4.44 -23.89 -10.75
N LYS A 176 4.05 -24.69 -11.75
CA LYS A 176 2.67 -25.20 -11.78
C LYS A 176 2.45 -25.92 -10.44
N THR A 177 1.64 -25.35 -9.56
CA THR A 177 1.07 -26.10 -8.45
C THR A 177 0.32 -27.28 -9.07
N SER A 178 0.93 -28.47 -9.05
CA SER A 178 0.20 -29.71 -9.26
C SER A 178 -0.91 -29.77 -8.20
N LYS A 179 -2.14 -29.74 -8.69
CA LYS A 179 -3.33 -29.98 -7.89
C LYS A 179 -3.30 -31.35 -7.24
#